data_075cad1b2d41fc7466db1d63a65dfb0e
#
_entry.id   075cad1b2d41fc7466db1d63a65dfb0e
#
_cell.length_a   1.000
_cell.length_b   1.000
_cell.length_c   1.000
_cell.angle_alpha   90.00
_cell.angle_beta   90.00
_cell.angle_gamma   90.00
#
_symmetry.space_group_name_H-M   'P 1'
#
loop_
_entity.id
_entity.type
_entity.pdbx_description
1 polymer ?
#
loop_
_entity_poly.entity_id
_entity_poly.type
_entity_poly.pdbx_seq_one_letter_code
_entity_poly.pdbx_strand_id
1 'polypeptide(L)'
;MIKNTFYIVLLLFIYSCSSKDGEFKVKGSVDLKDGDMVYRIVADSNQQPKVIDSVEVKSGSFAMIGESLSPDVNFLSLQGVNGNFPFVLESGIVKVSLYKDSLTASKAYGTVSNDDFMEYKAETKVFVSSMNAISKDLQQASLSRDSLLLEDLQEQYRDVQNQVRDYEVNFIKKNNNSYISVLILERFVISNQMNIEEAKPLFDLFTDRLKTSKSGQNLDNAINVKPDPAEVGQIAPEFEGPGPKGEIVSLKENLGKITIVDFWASWCRPCRVENPNLVRTYNKFKDKGLTIVGVSLDRNKPNWLKAIEDDGLNWSHVSNLKYWSDPVAQMYQVRAIPASFILDKEGIIIAKNLRGNALDKK
;
A
#
# COMPACT_ATOMS: atom_id res chain seq x y z
N MET A 1 -38.43 -58.95 46.66
CA MET A 1 -38.63 -58.59 45.23
C MET A 1 -38.10 -57.20 45.02
N ILE A 2 -36.84 -57.09 44.54
CA ILE A 2 -36.16 -55.83 44.30
C ILE A 2 -36.17 -55.56 42.78
N LYS A 3 -36.87 -54.49 42.32
CA LYS A 3 -36.91 -54.14 40.92
C LYS A 3 -35.67 -53.25 40.63
N ASN A 4 -34.72 -53.77 39.84
CA ASN A 4 -33.63 -53.01 39.25
C ASN A 4 -34.15 -52.20 38.06
N THR A 5 -34.15 -50.91 38.19
CA THR A 5 -34.42 -49.98 37.09
C THR A 5 -33.09 -49.57 36.48
N PHE A 6 -32.82 -50.02 35.28
CA PHE A 6 -31.61 -49.73 34.51
C PHE A 6 -31.81 -48.36 33.80
N TYR A 7 -31.11 -47.32 34.25
CA TYR A 7 -31.07 -46.05 33.55
C TYR A 7 -30.02 -46.13 32.43
N ILE A 8 -30.49 -46.12 31.18
CA ILE A 8 -29.61 -45.94 30.01
C ILE A 8 -29.34 -44.44 29.89
N VAL A 9 -28.11 -44.03 30.23
CA VAL A 9 -27.60 -42.67 29.97
C VAL A 9 -27.17 -42.64 28.51
N LEU A 10 -27.98 -41.98 27.66
CA LEU A 10 -27.66 -41.69 26.27
C LEU A 10 -26.64 -40.56 26.19
N LEU A 11 -25.35 -40.89 26.08
CA LEU A 11 -24.27 -39.92 25.83
C LEU A 11 -24.41 -39.40 24.39
N LEU A 12 -25.01 -38.21 24.24
CA LEU A 12 -24.97 -37.43 23.00
C LEU A 12 -23.55 -36.91 22.81
N PHE A 13 -22.75 -37.61 22.00
CA PHE A 13 -21.52 -37.08 21.45
C PHE A 13 -21.86 -35.91 20.50
N ILE A 14 -21.76 -34.69 20.99
CA ILE A 14 -21.73 -33.49 20.15
C ILE A 14 -20.36 -33.49 19.45
N TYR A 15 -20.33 -34.00 18.22
CA TYR A 15 -19.18 -33.76 17.33
C TYR A 15 -19.15 -32.28 17.02
N SER A 16 -18.44 -31.52 17.82
CA SER A 16 -17.98 -30.18 17.44
C SER A 16 -16.97 -30.39 16.30
N CYS A 17 -17.40 -30.15 15.07
CA CYS A 17 -16.51 -30.01 13.92
C CYS A 17 -15.75 -28.71 14.11
N SER A 18 -14.67 -28.69 14.86
CA SER A 18 -13.71 -27.61 14.77
C SER A 18 -13.00 -27.75 13.42
N SER A 19 -13.30 -26.84 12.48
CA SER A 19 -12.46 -26.66 11.29
C SER A 19 -11.02 -26.41 11.75
N LYS A 20 -10.05 -27.06 11.11
CA LYS A 20 -8.65 -26.75 11.34
C LYS A 20 -8.45 -25.27 11.02
N ASP A 21 -7.65 -24.57 11.85
CA ASP A 21 -7.29 -23.19 11.55
C ASP A 21 -6.72 -23.08 10.14
N GLY A 22 -7.31 -22.16 9.34
CA GLY A 22 -6.91 -21.93 7.95
C GLY A 22 -7.69 -22.74 6.89
N GLU A 23 -8.49 -23.76 7.24
CA GLU A 23 -9.29 -24.50 6.27
C GLU A 23 -10.51 -23.69 5.83
N PHE A 24 -10.74 -23.56 4.51
CA PHE A 24 -11.97 -23.02 3.95
C PHE A 24 -12.75 -24.07 3.17
N LYS A 25 -14.07 -23.89 3.14
CA LYS A 25 -14.97 -24.61 2.27
C LYS A 25 -15.98 -23.67 1.65
N VAL A 26 -15.91 -23.50 0.32
CA VAL A 26 -16.94 -22.79 -0.45
C VAL A 26 -17.98 -23.80 -0.91
N LYS A 27 -19.23 -23.63 -0.46
CA LYS A 27 -20.37 -24.44 -0.89
C LYS A 27 -21.30 -23.55 -1.71
N GLY A 28 -21.52 -23.87 -2.97
CA GLY A 28 -22.33 -23.06 -3.87
C GLY A 28 -23.52 -23.78 -4.45
N SER A 29 -24.57 -23.01 -4.73
CA SER A 29 -25.69 -23.39 -5.59
C SER A 29 -25.72 -22.52 -6.82
N VAL A 30 -26.03 -23.08 -7.99
CA VAL A 30 -26.09 -22.38 -9.27
C VAL A 30 -27.00 -23.10 -10.26
N ASP A 31 -27.75 -22.37 -11.06
CA ASP A 31 -28.57 -22.94 -12.13
C ASP A 31 -27.72 -23.12 -13.40
N LEU A 32 -26.88 -24.13 -13.40
CA LEU A 32 -26.08 -24.61 -14.52
C LEU A 32 -26.31 -26.11 -14.71
N LYS A 33 -25.94 -26.62 -15.90
CA LYS A 33 -26.05 -28.06 -16.22
C LYS A 33 -24.96 -28.83 -15.47
N ASP A 34 -25.24 -30.09 -15.20
CA ASP A 34 -24.21 -31.00 -14.69
C ASP A 34 -23.06 -31.12 -15.67
N GLY A 35 -21.83 -30.96 -15.17
CA GLY A 35 -20.60 -30.91 -15.95
C GLY A 35 -20.14 -29.50 -16.34
N ASP A 36 -20.98 -28.46 -16.23
CA ASP A 36 -20.52 -27.08 -16.40
C ASP A 36 -19.56 -26.67 -15.28
N MET A 37 -18.66 -25.76 -15.58
CA MET A 37 -17.56 -25.38 -14.69
C MET A 37 -17.83 -24.09 -13.91
N VAL A 38 -17.44 -24.08 -12.65
CA VAL A 38 -17.28 -22.89 -11.83
C VAL A 38 -15.79 -22.68 -11.58
N TYR A 39 -15.31 -21.47 -11.87
CA TYR A 39 -13.90 -21.09 -11.73
C TYR A 39 -13.72 -20.15 -10.55
N ARG A 40 -12.66 -20.37 -9.75
CA ARG A 40 -12.21 -19.42 -8.74
C ARG A 40 -11.03 -18.62 -9.30
N ILE A 41 -11.18 -17.29 -9.23
CA ILE A 41 -10.28 -16.34 -9.87
C ILE A 41 -9.74 -15.37 -8.79
N VAL A 42 -8.49 -14.99 -8.94
CA VAL A 42 -7.86 -13.87 -8.20
C VAL A 42 -7.27 -12.87 -9.19
N ALA A 43 -7.05 -11.64 -8.75
CA ALA A 43 -6.23 -10.69 -9.49
C ALA A 43 -4.73 -11.02 -9.28
N ASP A 44 -3.97 -11.14 -10.36
CA ASP A 44 -2.51 -11.28 -10.27
C ASP A 44 -1.82 -9.95 -9.93
N SER A 45 -0.48 -9.93 -9.90
CA SER A 45 0.31 -8.73 -9.63
C SER A 45 0.09 -7.59 -10.63
N ASN A 46 -0.43 -7.89 -11.82
CA ASN A 46 -0.74 -6.93 -12.88
C ASN A 46 -2.24 -6.61 -12.95
N GLN A 47 -3.01 -6.97 -11.91
CA GLN A 47 -4.47 -6.83 -11.84
C GLN A 47 -5.22 -7.62 -12.93
N GLN A 48 -4.58 -8.65 -13.52
CA GLN A 48 -5.22 -9.51 -14.51
C GLN A 48 -5.90 -10.70 -13.82
N PRO A 49 -7.07 -11.15 -14.33
CA PRO A 49 -7.76 -12.29 -13.77
C PRO A 49 -6.98 -13.58 -14.01
N LYS A 50 -6.68 -14.31 -12.94
CA LYS A 50 -6.00 -15.60 -12.97
C LYS A 50 -6.90 -16.66 -12.34
N VAL A 51 -7.23 -17.72 -13.12
CA VAL A 51 -7.92 -18.89 -12.59
C VAL A 51 -6.95 -19.68 -11.73
N ILE A 52 -7.35 -19.96 -10.48
CA ILE A 52 -6.54 -20.70 -9.51
C ILE A 52 -7.18 -22.00 -9.06
N ASP A 53 -8.47 -22.20 -9.35
CA ASP A 53 -9.20 -23.41 -9.03
C ASP A 53 -10.45 -23.53 -9.92
N SER A 54 -10.95 -24.77 -10.11
CA SER A 54 -12.17 -25.02 -10.86
C SER A 54 -12.89 -26.27 -10.36
N VAL A 55 -14.20 -26.29 -10.46
CA VAL A 55 -15.02 -27.43 -10.05
C VAL A 55 -16.22 -27.60 -10.97
N GLU A 56 -16.61 -28.87 -11.22
CA GLU A 56 -17.83 -29.20 -11.95
C GLU A 56 -19.08 -29.01 -11.09
N VAL A 57 -20.14 -28.52 -11.72
CA VAL A 57 -21.48 -28.49 -11.13
C VAL A 57 -22.09 -29.88 -11.17
N LYS A 58 -22.67 -30.32 -10.05
CA LYS A 58 -23.44 -31.59 -9.91
C LYS A 58 -24.73 -31.30 -9.18
N SER A 59 -25.84 -31.63 -9.85
CA SER A 59 -27.20 -31.40 -9.33
C SER A 59 -27.39 -29.95 -8.84
N GLY A 60 -26.95 -28.99 -9.64
CA GLY A 60 -27.05 -27.54 -9.34
C GLY A 60 -26.20 -27.06 -8.17
N SER A 61 -25.20 -27.84 -7.75
CA SER A 61 -24.35 -27.54 -6.60
C SER A 61 -22.87 -27.75 -6.91
N PHE A 62 -21.99 -27.04 -6.19
CA PHE A 62 -20.54 -27.23 -6.25
C PHE A 62 -19.90 -27.03 -4.88
N ALA A 63 -18.67 -27.53 -4.71
CA ALA A 63 -17.88 -27.26 -3.51
C ALA A 63 -16.39 -27.17 -3.84
N MET A 64 -15.70 -26.17 -3.25
CA MET A 64 -14.26 -26.02 -3.28
C MET A 64 -13.73 -26.06 -1.84
N ILE A 65 -12.61 -26.76 -1.62
CA ILE A 65 -11.99 -26.92 -0.29
C ILE A 65 -10.52 -26.62 -0.44
N GLY A 66 -9.94 -25.96 0.55
CA GLY A 66 -8.52 -25.65 0.60
C GLY A 66 -8.13 -24.95 1.88
N GLU A 67 -6.94 -24.35 1.87
CA GLU A 67 -6.42 -23.61 3.01
C GLU A 67 -6.24 -22.14 2.64
N SER A 68 -6.57 -21.24 3.57
CA SER A 68 -6.33 -19.80 3.51
C SER A 68 -5.93 -19.30 4.88
N LEU A 69 -4.69 -18.85 5.02
CA LEU A 69 -4.15 -18.34 6.30
C LEU A 69 -4.61 -16.91 6.60
N SER A 70 -5.05 -16.18 5.57
CA SER A 70 -5.54 -14.81 5.71
C SER A 70 -6.71 -14.55 4.78
N PRO A 71 -7.64 -13.62 5.12
CA PRO A 71 -8.72 -13.26 4.23
C PRO A 71 -8.18 -12.56 2.96
N ASP A 72 -8.84 -12.87 1.81
CA ASP A 72 -8.53 -12.21 0.54
C ASP A 72 -9.78 -12.14 -0.36
N VAL A 73 -9.83 -11.15 -1.26
CA VAL A 73 -10.90 -11.05 -2.25
C VAL A 73 -10.67 -12.08 -3.34
N ASN A 74 -11.65 -12.94 -3.54
CA ASN A 74 -11.70 -13.90 -4.62
C ASN A 74 -12.95 -13.68 -5.46
N PHE A 75 -12.96 -14.22 -6.67
CA PHE A 75 -14.10 -14.13 -7.59
C PHE A 75 -14.53 -15.52 -8.05
N LEU A 76 -15.83 -15.70 -8.22
CA LEU A 76 -16.39 -16.86 -8.90
C LEU A 76 -16.86 -16.45 -10.29
N SER A 77 -16.43 -17.21 -11.30
CA SER A 77 -16.86 -17.08 -12.70
C SER A 77 -17.56 -18.35 -13.12
N LEU A 78 -18.54 -18.24 -13.97
CA LEU A 78 -19.35 -19.34 -14.48
C LEU A 78 -19.03 -19.61 -15.95
N GLN A 79 -18.94 -20.85 -16.33
CA GLN A 79 -18.75 -21.23 -17.74
C GLN A 79 -19.85 -20.62 -18.62
N GLY A 80 -19.45 -19.90 -19.67
CA GLY A 80 -20.38 -19.28 -20.62
C GLY A 80 -21.14 -18.05 -20.12
N VAL A 81 -20.85 -17.55 -18.93
CA VAL A 81 -21.46 -16.34 -18.35
C VAL A 81 -20.42 -15.22 -18.23
N ASN A 82 -20.76 -14.05 -18.72
CA ASN A 82 -19.89 -12.88 -18.59
C ASN A 82 -19.95 -12.27 -17.19
N GLY A 83 -18.78 -11.90 -16.66
CA GLY A 83 -18.64 -11.27 -15.36
C GLY A 83 -18.22 -12.23 -14.27
N ASN A 84 -17.99 -11.68 -13.08
CA ASN A 84 -17.48 -12.39 -11.92
C ASN A 84 -18.25 -11.97 -10.67
N PHE A 85 -18.45 -12.89 -9.72
CA PHE A 85 -19.05 -12.60 -8.43
C PHE A 85 -17.93 -12.49 -7.36
N PRO A 86 -17.74 -11.33 -6.72
CA PRO A 86 -16.76 -11.15 -5.65
C PRO A 86 -17.25 -11.74 -4.33
N PHE A 87 -16.34 -12.38 -3.58
CA PHE A 87 -16.56 -12.82 -2.21
C PHE A 87 -15.24 -12.79 -1.44
N VAL A 88 -15.31 -12.83 -0.12
CA VAL A 88 -14.11 -12.94 0.72
C VAL A 88 -13.83 -14.42 0.97
N LEU A 89 -12.66 -14.88 0.53
CA LEU A 89 -12.15 -16.19 0.90
C LEU A 89 -11.43 -16.05 2.25
N GLU A 90 -11.96 -16.71 3.26
CA GLU A 90 -11.39 -16.78 4.60
C GLU A 90 -11.70 -18.16 5.21
N SER A 91 -11.04 -18.52 6.31
CA SER A 91 -11.28 -19.79 7.00
C SER A 91 -12.74 -19.93 7.42
N GLY A 92 -13.26 -21.17 7.27
CA GLY A 92 -14.64 -21.49 7.59
C GLY A 92 -15.46 -21.92 6.37
N ILE A 93 -16.78 -21.86 6.48
CA ILE A 93 -17.71 -22.30 5.42
C ILE A 93 -18.38 -21.09 4.79
N VAL A 94 -17.97 -20.76 3.56
CA VAL A 94 -18.62 -19.77 2.72
C VAL A 94 -19.75 -20.45 1.93
N LYS A 95 -20.96 -19.97 2.11
CA LYS A 95 -22.15 -20.43 1.36
C LYS A 95 -22.46 -19.44 0.26
N VAL A 96 -22.53 -19.89 -0.99
CA VAL A 96 -22.73 -19.00 -2.15
C VAL A 96 -23.99 -19.41 -2.91
N SER A 97 -24.79 -18.43 -3.33
CA SER A 97 -25.88 -18.59 -4.27
C SER A 97 -25.60 -17.77 -5.51
N LEU A 98 -25.30 -18.42 -6.62
CA LEU A 98 -24.96 -17.76 -7.89
C LEU A 98 -26.16 -17.73 -8.83
N TYR A 99 -26.47 -16.56 -9.36
CA TYR A 99 -27.52 -16.35 -10.34
C TYR A 99 -26.90 -16.02 -11.71
N LYS A 100 -26.94 -16.98 -12.64
CA LYS A 100 -26.31 -16.86 -13.96
C LYS A 100 -26.80 -15.65 -14.77
N ASP A 101 -28.07 -15.29 -14.63
CA ASP A 101 -28.70 -14.16 -15.35
C ASP A 101 -28.41 -12.80 -14.70
N SER A 102 -27.91 -12.81 -13.45
CA SER A 102 -27.54 -11.61 -12.70
C SER A 102 -26.51 -11.93 -11.61
N LEU A 103 -25.23 -11.98 -11.96
CA LEU A 103 -24.16 -12.21 -11.01
C LEU A 103 -24.12 -11.15 -9.89
N THR A 104 -24.59 -9.93 -10.17
CA THR A 104 -24.70 -8.84 -9.18
C THR A 104 -25.73 -9.13 -8.09
N ALA A 105 -26.74 -9.98 -8.35
CA ALA A 105 -27.73 -10.42 -7.39
C ALA A 105 -27.25 -11.62 -6.56
N SER A 106 -26.13 -12.26 -6.94
CA SER A 106 -25.54 -13.40 -6.22
C SER A 106 -25.15 -13.00 -4.80
N LYS A 107 -25.09 -14.00 -3.91
CA LYS A 107 -24.91 -13.80 -2.46
C LYS A 107 -23.85 -14.74 -1.92
N ALA A 108 -23.11 -14.29 -0.91
CA ALA A 108 -22.17 -15.09 -0.14
C ALA A 108 -22.39 -14.84 1.36
N TYR A 109 -22.44 -15.90 2.16
CA TYR A 109 -22.72 -15.86 3.60
C TYR A 109 -21.93 -16.93 4.35
N GLY A 110 -21.98 -16.86 5.68
CA GLY A 110 -21.54 -17.92 6.59
C GLY A 110 -20.14 -17.71 7.16
N THR A 111 -19.52 -16.60 6.82
CA THR A 111 -18.30 -16.10 7.48
C THR A 111 -18.46 -14.60 7.74
N VAL A 112 -17.72 -14.09 8.74
CA VAL A 112 -17.88 -12.69 9.20
C VAL A 112 -17.78 -11.70 8.03
N SER A 113 -16.72 -11.80 7.23
CA SER A 113 -16.52 -10.82 6.16
C SER A 113 -17.54 -10.94 5.01
N ASN A 114 -18.06 -12.14 4.74
CA ASN A 114 -19.09 -12.29 3.71
C ASN A 114 -20.47 -11.83 4.20
N ASP A 115 -20.83 -12.10 5.45
CA ASP A 115 -22.09 -11.63 6.04
C ASP A 115 -22.09 -10.09 6.09
N ASP A 116 -21.01 -9.48 6.55
CA ASP A 116 -20.81 -8.04 6.59
C ASP A 116 -20.78 -7.41 5.17
N PHE A 117 -20.23 -8.11 4.18
CA PHE A 117 -20.26 -7.65 2.79
C PHE A 117 -21.69 -7.57 2.23
N MET A 118 -22.52 -8.54 2.55
CA MET A 118 -23.92 -8.51 2.11
C MET A 118 -24.71 -7.41 2.82
N GLU A 119 -24.48 -7.18 4.12
CA GLU A 119 -25.06 -6.05 4.86
C GLU A 119 -24.60 -4.71 4.26
N TYR A 120 -23.28 -4.53 4.09
CA TYR A 120 -22.71 -3.32 3.47
C TYR A 120 -23.31 -3.03 2.08
N LYS A 121 -23.42 -4.07 1.24
CA LYS A 121 -24.00 -3.96 -0.10
C LYS A 121 -25.48 -3.55 -0.07
N ALA A 122 -26.24 -4.06 0.89
CA ALA A 122 -27.66 -3.73 1.05
C ALA A 122 -27.85 -2.29 1.52
N GLU A 123 -27.11 -1.88 2.54
CA GLU A 123 -27.20 -0.54 3.12
C GLU A 123 -26.70 0.56 2.17
N THR A 124 -25.62 0.29 1.44
CA THR A 124 -25.05 1.27 0.49
C THR A 124 -25.83 1.38 -0.83
N LYS A 125 -26.76 0.47 -1.10
CA LYS A 125 -27.57 0.49 -2.35
C LYS A 125 -28.31 1.80 -2.56
N VAL A 126 -28.84 2.40 -1.53
CA VAL A 126 -29.56 3.68 -1.60
C VAL A 126 -28.64 4.80 -2.06
N PHE A 127 -27.44 4.89 -1.51
CA PHE A 127 -26.44 5.89 -1.89
C PHE A 127 -25.98 5.71 -3.35
N VAL A 128 -25.71 4.48 -3.77
CA VAL A 128 -25.33 4.17 -5.16
C VAL A 128 -26.45 4.58 -6.13
N SER A 129 -27.71 4.30 -5.77
CA SER A 129 -28.87 4.70 -6.59
C SER A 129 -29.00 6.22 -6.70
N SER A 130 -28.84 6.95 -5.58
CA SER A 130 -28.87 8.43 -5.56
C SER A 130 -27.72 9.03 -6.37
N MET A 131 -26.49 8.55 -6.20
CA MET A 131 -25.33 9.01 -6.99
C MET A 131 -25.51 8.81 -8.48
N ASN A 132 -26.06 7.65 -8.90
CA ASN A 132 -26.33 7.36 -10.31
C ASN A 132 -27.41 8.29 -10.89
N ALA A 133 -28.47 8.60 -10.12
CA ALA A 133 -29.50 9.54 -10.52
C ALA A 133 -28.92 10.96 -10.71
N ILE A 134 -28.22 11.47 -9.69
CA ILE A 134 -27.57 12.79 -9.74
C ILE A 134 -26.54 12.86 -10.90
N SER A 135 -25.76 11.80 -11.12
CA SER A 135 -24.79 11.76 -12.22
C SER A 135 -25.46 11.87 -13.60
N LYS A 136 -26.63 11.24 -13.77
CA LYS A 136 -27.43 11.36 -15.00
C LYS A 136 -27.96 12.78 -15.19
N ASP A 137 -28.45 13.40 -14.11
CA ASP A 137 -28.98 14.76 -14.15
C ASP A 137 -27.86 15.79 -14.37
N LEU A 138 -26.66 15.59 -13.79
CA LEU A 138 -25.46 16.38 -14.08
C LEU A 138 -25.07 16.33 -15.57
N GLN A 139 -25.12 15.15 -16.17
CA GLN A 139 -24.85 15.00 -17.59
C GLN A 139 -25.87 15.80 -18.43
N GLN A 140 -27.14 15.77 -18.09
CA GLN A 140 -28.18 16.48 -18.77
C GLN A 140 -28.09 18.01 -18.60
N ALA A 141 -27.82 18.48 -17.38
CA ALA A 141 -27.60 19.90 -17.08
C ALA A 141 -26.37 20.45 -17.81
N SER A 142 -25.30 19.65 -17.93
CA SER A 142 -24.11 20.00 -18.72
C SER A 142 -24.42 20.19 -20.20
N LEU A 143 -25.26 19.33 -20.78
CA LEU A 143 -25.68 19.44 -22.19
C LEU A 143 -26.54 20.67 -22.42
N SER A 144 -27.41 21.05 -21.50
CA SER A 144 -28.27 22.26 -21.57
C SER A 144 -27.54 23.54 -21.16
N ARG A 145 -26.27 23.46 -20.67
CA ARG A 145 -25.47 24.58 -20.18
C ARG A 145 -26.13 25.37 -19.03
N ASP A 146 -26.92 24.70 -18.23
CA ASP A 146 -27.57 25.29 -17.05
C ASP A 146 -26.59 25.30 -15.86
N SER A 147 -25.91 26.43 -15.67
CA SER A 147 -24.87 26.58 -14.65
C SER A 147 -25.41 26.53 -13.22
N LEU A 148 -26.62 27.05 -12.98
CA LEU A 148 -27.24 27.04 -11.64
C LEU A 148 -27.62 25.62 -11.23
N LEU A 149 -28.24 24.88 -12.16
CA LEU A 149 -28.60 23.47 -11.91
C LEU A 149 -27.36 22.60 -11.73
N LEU A 150 -26.27 22.88 -12.50
CA LEU A 150 -25.00 22.16 -12.33
C LEU A 150 -24.41 22.36 -10.93
N GLU A 151 -24.42 23.56 -10.40
CA GLU A 151 -23.90 23.88 -9.04
C GLU A 151 -24.71 23.16 -7.96
N ASP A 152 -26.04 23.21 -8.03
CA ASP A 152 -26.94 22.54 -7.10
C ASP A 152 -26.76 21.01 -7.13
N LEU A 153 -26.71 20.41 -8.31
CA LEU A 153 -26.48 18.96 -8.46
C LEU A 153 -25.10 18.53 -7.97
N GLN A 154 -24.06 19.36 -8.14
CA GLN A 154 -22.73 19.09 -7.61
C GLN A 154 -22.72 19.14 -6.07
N GLU A 155 -23.47 20.05 -5.45
CA GLU A 155 -23.63 20.09 -4.01
C GLU A 155 -24.35 18.84 -3.49
N GLN A 156 -25.48 18.47 -4.10
CA GLN A 156 -26.19 17.24 -3.76
C GLN A 156 -25.30 16.00 -3.89
N TYR A 157 -24.47 15.93 -4.94
CA TYR A 157 -23.53 14.82 -5.13
C TYR A 157 -22.50 14.75 -3.98
N ARG A 158 -21.95 15.90 -3.58
CA ARG A 158 -21.01 15.99 -2.44
C ARG A 158 -21.67 15.57 -1.12
N ASP A 159 -22.93 15.96 -0.91
CA ASP A 159 -23.68 15.57 0.29
C ASP A 159 -23.87 14.05 0.37
N VAL A 160 -24.21 13.40 -0.74
CA VAL A 160 -24.32 11.93 -0.77
C VAL A 160 -22.95 11.28 -0.54
N GLN A 161 -21.86 11.83 -1.11
CA GLN A 161 -20.51 11.35 -0.83
C GLN A 161 -20.14 11.44 0.65
N ASN A 162 -20.49 12.54 1.32
CA ASN A 162 -20.25 12.72 2.75
C ASN A 162 -21.06 11.70 3.57
N GLN A 163 -22.33 11.46 3.23
CA GLN A 163 -23.16 10.44 3.88
C GLN A 163 -22.56 9.02 3.73
N VAL A 164 -22.06 8.68 2.54
CA VAL A 164 -21.35 7.41 2.30
C VAL A 164 -20.12 7.31 3.20
N ARG A 165 -19.28 8.35 3.23
CA ARG A 165 -18.08 8.40 4.07
C ARG A 165 -18.42 8.18 5.53
N ASP A 166 -19.42 8.89 6.05
CA ASP A 166 -19.85 8.77 7.45
C ASP A 166 -20.36 7.36 7.77
N TYR A 167 -21.15 6.79 6.86
CA TYR A 167 -21.61 5.41 6.98
C TYR A 167 -20.41 4.43 7.02
N GLU A 168 -19.46 4.57 6.11
CA GLU A 168 -18.31 3.68 5.99
C GLU A 168 -17.36 3.80 7.18
N VAL A 169 -17.12 4.98 7.72
CA VAL A 169 -16.34 5.18 8.96
C VAL A 169 -17.04 4.49 10.14
N ASN A 170 -18.36 4.61 10.24
CA ASN A 170 -19.12 3.93 11.28
C ASN A 170 -19.14 2.42 11.08
N PHE A 171 -19.22 1.95 9.83
CA PHE A 171 -19.12 0.53 9.49
C PHE A 171 -17.76 -0.06 9.94
N ILE A 172 -16.64 0.60 9.67
CA ILE A 172 -15.31 0.19 10.12
C ILE A 172 -15.26 0.05 11.64
N LYS A 173 -15.80 1.03 12.38
CA LYS A 173 -15.81 1.02 13.85
C LYS A 173 -16.64 -0.13 14.41
N LYS A 174 -17.79 -0.41 13.81
CA LYS A 174 -18.71 -1.47 14.24
C LYS A 174 -18.18 -2.86 13.87
N ASN A 175 -17.61 -3.02 12.68
CA ASN A 175 -17.23 -4.30 12.08
C ASN A 175 -15.69 -4.43 11.97
N ASN A 176 -14.97 -4.15 13.05
CA ASN A 176 -13.50 -4.11 13.10
C ASN A 176 -12.82 -5.49 12.96
N ASN A 177 -13.58 -6.57 12.94
CA ASN A 177 -13.13 -7.93 12.66
C ASN A 177 -13.48 -8.40 11.22
N SER A 178 -14.06 -7.53 10.41
CA SER A 178 -14.43 -7.78 9.02
C SER A 178 -13.32 -7.36 8.06
N TYR A 179 -12.99 -8.21 7.09
CA TYR A 179 -12.05 -7.84 6.03
C TYR A 179 -12.58 -6.71 5.14
N ILE A 180 -13.91 -6.53 5.05
CA ILE A 180 -14.53 -5.42 4.33
C ILE A 180 -14.10 -4.07 4.93
N SER A 181 -13.99 -3.98 6.26
CA SER A 181 -13.51 -2.76 6.94
C SER A 181 -12.06 -2.42 6.57
N VAL A 182 -11.20 -3.44 6.40
CA VAL A 182 -9.83 -3.23 5.92
C VAL A 182 -9.82 -2.68 4.48
N LEU A 183 -10.63 -3.26 3.59
CA LEU A 183 -10.72 -2.82 2.20
C LEU A 183 -11.27 -1.40 2.06
N ILE A 184 -12.25 -1.02 2.88
CA ILE A 184 -12.79 0.35 2.91
C ILE A 184 -11.71 1.32 3.37
N LEU A 185 -10.99 1.02 4.45
CA LEU A 185 -9.92 1.89 4.95
C LEU A 185 -8.75 1.99 3.96
N GLU A 186 -8.34 0.87 3.34
CA GLU A 186 -7.31 0.86 2.29
C GLU A 186 -7.71 1.77 1.12
N ARG A 187 -8.96 1.71 0.66
CA ARG A 187 -9.48 2.58 -0.37
C ARG A 187 -9.43 4.06 0.03
N PHE A 188 -9.83 4.40 1.26
CA PHE A 188 -9.77 5.78 1.76
C PHE A 188 -8.35 6.34 1.74
N VAL A 189 -7.37 5.57 2.19
CA VAL A 189 -5.96 5.98 2.23
C VAL A 189 -5.37 6.09 0.83
N ILE A 190 -5.56 5.10 -0.03
CA ILE A 190 -5.00 5.09 -1.40
C ILE A 190 -5.61 6.20 -2.27
N SER A 191 -6.90 6.49 -2.10
CA SER A 191 -7.59 7.54 -2.86
C SER A 191 -7.44 8.95 -2.27
N ASN A 192 -6.63 9.11 -1.21
CA ASN A 192 -6.45 10.37 -0.45
C ASN A 192 -7.77 10.97 0.08
N GLN A 193 -8.79 10.13 0.32
CA GLN A 193 -10.06 10.54 0.92
C GLN A 193 -9.98 10.63 2.45
N MET A 194 -8.93 10.04 3.05
CA MET A 194 -8.65 10.10 4.48
C MET A 194 -7.14 10.27 4.67
N ASN A 195 -6.73 11.20 5.53
CA ASN A 195 -5.33 11.37 5.88
C ASN A 195 -4.88 10.29 6.88
N ILE A 196 -3.56 10.19 7.07
CA ILE A 196 -2.97 9.14 7.92
C ILE A 196 -3.36 9.31 9.38
N GLU A 197 -3.50 10.54 9.86
CA GLU A 197 -3.88 10.86 11.25
C GLU A 197 -5.31 10.39 11.57
N GLU A 198 -6.22 10.50 10.60
CA GLU A 198 -7.59 9.98 10.69
C GLU A 198 -7.65 8.45 10.51
N ALA A 199 -6.81 7.89 9.63
CA ALA A 199 -6.82 6.46 9.31
C ALA A 199 -6.22 5.59 10.40
N LYS A 200 -5.14 6.05 11.07
CA LYS A 200 -4.42 5.28 12.07
C LYS A 200 -5.29 4.78 13.23
N PRO A 201 -6.13 5.59 13.88
CA PRO A 201 -7.01 5.11 14.95
C PRO A 201 -8.00 4.03 14.49
N LEU A 202 -8.44 4.06 13.22
CA LEU A 202 -9.31 3.03 12.64
C LEU A 202 -8.54 1.74 12.37
N PHE A 203 -7.33 1.84 11.84
CA PHE A 203 -6.44 0.70 11.61
C PHE A 203 -6.08 -0.02 12.93
N ASP A 204 -5.85 0.74 14.00
CA ASP A 204 -5.49 0.19 15.31
C ASP A 204 -6.62 -0.69 15.90
N LEU A 205 -7.89 -0.48 15.51
CA LEU A 205 -9.02 -1.31 15.90
C LEU A 205 -8.99 -2.73 15.31
N PHE A 206 -8.29 -2.95 14.21
CA PHE A 206 -8.30 -4.23 13.50
C PHE A 206 -7.56 -5.32 14.29
N THR A 207 -8.05 -6.56 14.14
CA THR A 207 -7.39 -7.75 14.72
C THR A 207 -6.09 -8.05 13.99
N ASP A 208 -5.17 -8.79 14.64
CA ASP A 208 -3.90 -9.20 14.04
C ASP A 208 -4.10 -10.00 12.74
N ARG A 209 -5.13 -10.84 12.69
CA ARG A 209 -5.52 -11.57 11.47
C ARG A 209 -5.76 -10.63 10.29
N LEU A 210 -6.39 -9.50 10.52
CA LEU A 210 -6.69 -8.51 9.49
C LEU A 210 -5.46 -7.66 9.15
N LYS A 211 -4.67 -7.27 10.15
CA LYS A 211 -3.42 -6.51 9.97
C LYS A 211 -2.37 -7.30 9.17
N THR A 212 -2.33 -8.62 9.34
CA THR A 212 -1.42 -9.50 8.59
C THR A 212 -1.92 -9.91 7.21
N SER A 213 -3.17 -9.59 6.85
CA SER A 213 -3.69 -9.77 5.48
C SER A 213 -2.94 -8.86 4.48
N LYS A 214 -3.05 -9.16 3.19
CA LYS A 214 -2.40 -8.35 2.13
C LYS A 214 -2.79 -6.87 2.21
N SER A 215 -4.10 -6.57 2.27
CA SER A 215 -4.58 -5.19 2.41
C SER A 215 -4.23 -4.57 3.76
N GLY A 216 -4.19 -5.37 4.84
CA GLY A 216 -3.72 -4.93 6.15
C GLY A 216 -2.25 -4.51 6.15
N GLN A 217 -1.38 -5.29 5.49
CA GLN A 217 0.03 -4.95 5.32
C GLN A 217 0.23 -3.72 4.42
N ASN A 218 -0.57 -3.55 3.37
CA ASN A 218 -0.55 -2.35 2.54
C ASN A 218 -0.90 -1.10 3.37
N LEU A 219 -1.94 -1.19 4.19
CA LEU A 219 -2.33 -0.14 5.12
C LEU A 219 -1.26 0.15 6.16
N ASP A 220 -0.68 -0.87 6.78
CA ASP A 220 0.39 -0.72 7.76
C ASP A 220 1.58 0.02 7.15
N ASN A 221 1.99 -0.38 5.95
CA ASN A 221 3.04 0.29 5.20
C ASN A 221 2.69 1.74 4.84
N ALA A 222 1.42 2.06 4.52
CA ALA A 222 0.99 3.40 4.19
C ALA A 222 0.87 4.32 5.43
N ILE A 223 0.35 3.78 6.53
CA ILE A 223 0.08 4.52 7.78
C ILE A 223 1.35 4.69 8.62
N ASN A 224 2.19 3.65 8.69
CA ASN A 224 3.42 3.64 9.47
C ASN A 224 4.67 3.87 8.60
N VAL A 225 4.50 4.58 7.46
CA VAL A 225 5.66 5.09 6.71
C VAL A 225 6.54 5.84 7.71
N LYS A 226 7.70 5.27 8.02
CA LYS A 226 8.72 6.04 8.75
C LYS A 226 8.99 7.27 7.89
N PRO A 227 8.87 8.48 8.44
CA PRO A 227 9.21 9.67 7.68
C PRO A 227 10.59 9.46 7.06
N ASP A 228 10.77 9.84 5.81
CA ASP A 228 12.09 9.79 5.17
C ASP A 228 13.06 10.55 6.10
N PRO A 229 14.03 9.84 6.73
CA PRO A 229 14.93 10.49 7.67
C PRO A 229 15.74 11.61 7.01
N ALA A 230 15.76 11.65 5.68
CA ALA A 230 16.43 12.66 4.88
C ALA A 230 15.45 13.59 4.13
N GLU A 231 14.25 13.87 4.68
CA GLU A 231 13.28 14.80 4.08
C GLU A 231 13.60 16.27 4.42
N VAL A 232 13.16 17.18 3.53
CA VAL A 232 13.32 18.63 3.76
C VAL A 232 12.61 19.04 5.05
N GLY A 233 13.30 19.81 5.90
CA GLY A 233 12.83 20.20 7.22
C GLY A 233 13.26 19.27 8.36
N GLN A 234 13.82 18.09 8.06
CA GLN A 234 14.37 17.16 9.04
C GLN A 234 15.86 17.42 9.29
N ILE A 235 16.35 17.05 10.48
CA ILE A 235 17.79 16.98 10.75
C ILE A 235 18.35 15.84 9.90
N ALA A 236 19.40 16.15 9.10
CA ALA A 236 20.06 15.16 8.26
C ALA A 236 20.63 14.01 9.12
N PRO A 237 20.43 12.75 8.69
CA PRO A 237 21.01 11.61 9.39
C PRO A 237 22.52 11.76 9.52
N GLU A 238 23.03 11.64 10.75
CA GLU A 238 24.47 11.70 11.03
C GLU A 238 25.15 10.44 10.50
N PHE A 239 26.33 10.61 9.94
CA PHE A 239 27.15 9.49 9.48
C PHE A 239 28.62 9.77 9.68
N GLU A 240 29.38 8.70 9.74
CA GLU A 240 30.83 8.69 9.65
C GLU A 240 31.30 7.54 8.73
N GLY A 241 32.48 7.70 8.17
CA GLY A 241 33.04 6.65 7.32
C GLY A 241 34.48 6.95 6.87
N PRO A 242 35.13 5.96 6.22
CA PRO A 242 36.52 6.09 5.81
C PRO A 242 36.67 7.09 4.65
N GLY A 243 37.58 8.02 4.84
CA GLY A 243 38.02 8.97 3.84
C GLY A 243 39.08 8.40 2.87
N PRO A 244 39.53 9.21 1.91
CA PRO A 244 40.53 8.82 0.89
C PRO A 244 41.83 8.27 1.46
N LYS A 245 42.31 8.86 2.55
CA LYS A 245 43.57 8.46 3.21
C LYS A 245 43.37 7.46 4.34
N GLY A 246 42.11 7.03 4.59
CA GLY A 246 41.76 6.10 5.67
C GLY A 246 41.38 6.80 6.98
N GLU A 247 41.36 8.13 7.02
CA GLU A 247 40.84 8.91 8.12
C GLU A 247 39.32 8.70 8.25
N ILE A 248 38.77 8.94 9.46
CA ILE A 248 37.32 8.95 9.64
C ILE A 248 36.83 10.36 9.34
N VAL A 249 35.83 10.45 8.47
CA VAL A 249 35.13 11.68 8.11
C VAL A 249 33.70 11.58 8.61
N SER A 250 33.27 12.54 9.44
CA SER A 250 31.87 12.65 9.91
C SER A 250 31.15 13.84 9.31
N LEU A 251 29.83 13.74 9.17
CA LEU A 251 29.02 14.87 8.71
C LEU A 251 29.11 16.03 9.68
N LYS A 252 28.96 15.75 10.98
CA LYS A 252 28.96 16.76 12.06
C LYS A 252 30.20 17.64 12.08
N GLU A 253 31.38 17.05 11.87
CA GLU A 253 32.63 17.79 11.84
C GLU A 253 32.83 18.61 10.57
N ASN A 254 32.06 18.34 9.52
CA ASN A 254 32.09 18.98 8.23
C ASN A 254 30.94 19.95 8.00
N LEU A 255 30.08 20.21 9.01
CA LEU A 255 29.01 21.20 8.90
C LEU A 255 29.58 22.62 8.76
N GLY A 256 29.17 23.29 7.68
CA GLY A 256 29.44 24.72 7.45
C GLY A 256 28.21 25.57 7.71
N LYS A 257 28.22 26.82 7.24
CA LYS A 257 27.00 27.64 7.20
C LYS A 257 25.95 27.04 6.28
N ILE A 258 26.41 26.45 5.17
CA ILE A 258 25.67 25.59 4.26
C ILE A 258 26.54 24.37 3.99
N THR A 259 25.97 23.21 4.01
CA THR A 259 26.65 21.93 3.71
C THR A 259 25.92 21.20 2.59
N ILE A 260 26.65 20.71 1.59
CA ILE A 260 26.11 19.82 0.57
C ILE A 260 26.60 18.41 0.86
N VAL A 261 25.68 17.47 1.09
CA VAL A 261 25.98 16.05 1.06
C VAL A 261 25.68 15.54 -0.34
N ASP A 262 26.73 15.19 -1.08
CA ASP A 262 26.66 14.80 -2.50
C ASP A 262 26.94 13.32 -2.69
N PHE A 263 25.94 12.58 -3.17
CA PHE A 263 26.04 11.14 -3.49
C PHE A 263 26.40 10.95 -4.96
N TRP A 264 27.56 10.36 -5.19
CA TRP A 264 28.14 10.20 -6.51
C TRP A 264 28.94 8.90 -6.68
N ALA A 265 29.58 8.68 -7.83
CA ALA A 265 30.56 7.61 -8.01
C ALA A 265 31.44 7.91 -9.24
N SER A 266 32.64 7.30 -9.28
CA SER A 266 33.58 7.40 -10.41
C SER A 266 32.98 6.88 -11.74
N TRP A 267 32.14 5.87 -11.68
CA TRP A 267 31.45 5.26 -12.82
C TRP A 267 30.15 5.98 -13.21
N CYS A 268 29.69 6.93 -12.40
CA CYS A 268 28.46 7.69 -12.65
C CYS A 268 28.70 8.81 -13.66
N ARG A 269 28.45 8.57 -14.94
CA ARG A 269 28.65 9.58 -15.99
C ARG A 269 27.88 10.90 -15.73
N PRO A 270 26.59 10.91 -15.33
CA PRO A 270 25.89 12.14 -15.00
C PRO A 270 26.52 12.91 -13.83
N CYS A 271 27.08 12.20 -12.82
CA CYS A 271 27.78 12.82 -11.69
C CYS A 271 29.03 13.55 -12.19
N ARG A 272 29.83 12.86 -13.00
CA ARG A 272 31.09 13.40 -13.58
C ARG A 272 30.83 14.64 -14.47
N VAL A 273 29.66 14.72 -15.10
CA VAL A 273 29.25 15.92 -15.88
C VAL A 273 28.85 17.07 -14.96
N GLU A 274 28.28 16.82 -13.77
CA GLU A 274 27.90 17.84 -12.80
C GLU A 274 29.07 18.29 -11.92
N ASN A 275 30.08 17.48 -11.69
CA ASN A 275 31.25 17.78 -10.84
C ASN A 275 31.91 19.14 -11.14
N PRO A 276 32.15 19.55 -12.41
CA PRO A 276 32.69 20.89 -12.70
C PRO A 276 31.83 22.07 -12.20
N ASN A 277 30.49 21.86 -12.16
CA ASN A 277 29.57 22.83 -11.60
C ASN A 277 29.70 22.91 -10.06
N LEU A 278 29.77 21.76 -9.39
CA LEU A 278 30.02 21.69 -7.94
C LEU A 278 31.35 22.33 -7.56
N VAL A 279 32.42 22.07 -8.31
CA VAL A 279 33.75 22.67 -8.10
C VAL A 279 33.69 24.21 -8.25
N ARG A 280 33.00 24.69 -9.27
CA ARG A 280 32.80 26.14 -9.46
C ARG A 280 32.04 26.76 -8.28
N THR A 281 30.93 26.14 -7.86
CA THR A 281 30.11 26.60 -6.73
C THR A 281 30.90 26.53 -5.42
N TYR A 282 31.63 25.45 -5.17
CA TYR A 282 32.48 25.32 -3.98
C TYR A 282 33.54 26.42 -3.91
N ASN A 283 34.31 26.65 -4.99
CA ASN A 283 35.33 27.69 -5.05
C ASN A 283 34.79 29.11 -4.88
N LYS A 284 33.55 29.34 -5.31
CA LYS A 284 32.85 30.64 -5.15
C LYS A 284 32.41 30.92 -3.72
N PHE A 285 32.06 29.89 -2.95
CA PHE A 285 31.38 30.04 -1.66
C PHE A 285 32.11 29.41 -0.46
N LYS A 286 33.18 28.63 -0.62
CA LYS A 286 33.92 27.98 0.49
C LYS A 286 34.36 28.99 1.56
N ASP A 287 34.89 30.17 1.14
CA ASP A 287 35.32 31.22 2.04
C ASP A 287 34.14 31.95 2.72
N LYS A 288 32.91 31.71 2.27
CA LYS A 288 31.67 32.20 2.87
C LYS A 288 30.99 31.16 3.78
N GLY A 289 31.58 29.99 3.90
CA GLY A 289 31.11 28.91 4.79
C GLY A 289 30.36 27.80 4.11
N LEU A 290 30.50 27.62 2.78
CA LEU A 290 30.03 26.43 2.09
C LEU A 290 31.00 25.27 2.32
N THR A 291 30.47 24.11 2.73
CA THR A 291 31.18 22.84 2.77
C THR A 291 30.52 21.81 1.87
N ILE A 292 31.25 20.79 1.45
CA ILE A 292 30.71 19.65 0.72
C ILE A 292 31.27 18.38 1.37
N VAL A 293 30.43 17.37 1.52
CA VAL A 293 30.81 16.01 1.87
C VAL A 293 30.36 15.09 0.74
N GLY A 294 31.32 14.55 -0.02
CA GLY A 294 31.04 13.60 -1.10
C GLY A 294 30.91 12.17 -0.57
N VAL A 295 29.77 11.54 -0.71
CA VAL A 295 29.54 10.15 -0.37
C VAL A 295 29.60 9.31 -1.65
N SER A 296 30.66 8.49 -1.78
CA SER A 296 30.88 7.70 -2.99
C SER A 296 30.31 6.30 -2.90
N LEU A 297 29.56 5.90 -3.93
CA LEU A 297 29.04 4.55 -4.13
C LEU A 297 30.00 3.67 -4.94
N ASP A 298 31.28 3.93 -4.90
CA ASP A 298 32.28 3.11 -5.58
C ASP A 298 32.48 1.74 -4.89
N ARG A 299 32.97 0.77 -5.65
CA ARG A 299 33.48 -0.53 -5.14
C ARG A 299 34.99 -0.61 -5.17
N ASN A 300 35.61 0.27 -5.98
CA ASN A 300 37.04 0.23 -6.25
C ASN A 300 37.71 1.51 -5.80
N LYS A 301 38.53 1.40 -4.74
CA LYS A 301 39.22 2.56 -4.15
C LYS A 301 40.10 3.30 -5.15
N PRO A 302 40.96 2.64 -5.94
CA PRO A 302 41.79 3.31 -6.96
C PRO A 302 40.97 4.17 -7.94
N ASN A 303 39.87 3.64 -8.47
CA ASN A 303 38.98 4.37 -9.39
C ASN A 303 38.35 5.61 -8.72
N TRP A 304 37.89 5.46 -7.47
CA TRP A 304 37.34 6.54 -6.67
C TRP A 304 38.38 7.67 -6.46
N LEU A 305 39.60 7.32 -5.99
CA LEU A 305 40.68 8.27 -5.76
C LEU A 305 41.07 9.01 -7.05
N LYS A 306 41.21 8.24 -8.13
CA LYS A 306 41.51 8.84 -9.45
C LYS A 306 40.43 9.82 -9.90
N ALA A 307 39.13 9.51 -9.67
CA ALA A 307 38.05 10.38 -10.05
C ALA A 307 38.01 11.67 -9.21
N ILE A 308 38.36 11.60 -7.92
CA ILE A 308 38.51 12.79 -7.06
C ILE A 308 39.60 13.72 -7.64
N GLU A 309 40.74 13.13 -8.02
CA GLU A 309 41.87 13.89 -8.59
C GLU A 309 41.51 14.48 -9.97
N ASP A 310 41.00 13.64 -10.89
CA ASP A 310 40.64 14.05 -12.26
C ASP A 310 39.63 15.21 -12.29
N ASP A 311 38.64 15.20 -11.39
CA ASP A 311 37.60 16.20 -11.35
C ASP A 311 37.91 17.36 -10.40
N GLY A 312 39.01 17.32 -9.65
CA GLY A 312 39.43 18.38 -8.72
C GLY A 312 38.49 18.57 -7.54
N LEU A 313 37.97 17.48 -6.96
CA LEU A 313 36.98 17.50 -5.87
C LEU A 313 37.69 17.75 -4.52
N ASN A 314 38.00 19.01 -4.22
CA ASN A 314 38.82 19.45 -3.08
C ASN A 314 38.01 19.66 -1.79
N TRP A 315 37.21 18.66 -1.38
CA TRP A 315 36.42 18.66 -0.16
C TRP A 315 36.47 17.28 0.53
N SER A 316 35.75 17.12 1.64
CA SER A 316 35.73 15.84 2.39
C SER A 316 34.96 14.76 1.64
N HIS A 317 35.49 13.55 1.63
CA HIS A 317 34.88 12.40 0.97
C HIS A 317 34.80 11.20 1.89
N VAL A 318 33.71 10.40 1.71
CA VAL A 318 33.46 9.15 2.39
C VAL A 318 33.13 8.05 1.37
N SER A 319 33.66 6.86 1.54
CA SER A 319 33.21 5.68 0.81
C SER A 319 33.44 4.39 1.59
N ASN A 320 32.38 3.63 1.81
CA ASN A 320 32.46 2.28 2.37
C ASN A 320 32.80 1.22 1.32
N LEU A 321 32.94 1.61 0.04
CA LEU A 321 33.20 0.75 -1.11
C LEU A 321 32.16 -0.37 -1.30
N LYS A 322 30.90 -0.12 -0.91
CA LYS A 322 29.79 -1.10 -0.90
C LYS A 322 28.75 -0.89 -1.99
N TYR A 323 28.98 0.04 -2.92
CA TYR A 323 28.03 0.32 -4.02
C TYR A 323 26.67 0.74 -3.47
N TRP A 324 25.56 0.21 -3.98
CA TRP A 324 24.19 0.49 -3.46
C TRP A 324 23.93 -0.07 -2.06
N SER A 325 24.81 -0.93 -1.53
CA SER A 325 24.75 -1.39 -0.13
C SER A 325 25.53 -0.48 0.83
N ASP A 326 25.96 0.70 0.37
CA ASP A 326 26.60 1.70 1.24
C ASP A 326 25.62 2.14 2.35
N PRO A 327 26.04 2.06 3.64
CA PRO A 327 25.15 2.34 4.76
C PRO A 327 24.67 3.79 4.79
N VAL A 328 25.49 4.74 4.31
CA VAL A 328 25.10 6.15 4.26
C VAL A 328 24.06 6.38 3.17
N ALA A 329 24.24 5.75 1.99
CA ALA A 329 23.25 5.83 0.92
C ALA A 329 21.91 5.20 1.32
N GLN A 330 21.93 4.09 2.07
CA GLN A 330 20.71 3.47 2.61
C GLN A 330 20.03 4.35 3.66
N MET A 331 20.81 4.95 4.55
CA MET A 331 20.32 5.85 5.60
C MET A 331 19.61 7.09 5.00
N TYR A 332 20.14 7.64 3.91
CA TYR A 332 19.55 8.76 3.16
C TYR A 332 18.53 8.30 2.11
N GLN A 333 18.20 7.02 2.04
CA GLN A 333 17.30 6.40 1.07
C GLN A 333 17.63 6.74 -0.40
N VAL A 334 18.90 6.89 -0.73
CA VAL A 334 19.38 7.22 -2.08
C VAL A 334 19.20 6.01 -2.99
N ARG A 335 18.34 6.14 -4.01
CA ARG A 335 18.03 5.08 -4.98
C ARG A 335 18.59 5.36 -6.38
N ALA A 336 19.06 6.56 -6.61
CA ALA A 336 19.69 6.99 -7.87
C ALA A 336 20.75 8.06 -7.60
N ILE A 337 21.80 8.10 -8.40
CA ILE A 337 22.84 9.13 -8.38
C ILE A 337 22.96 9.83 -9.75
N PRO A 338 23.31 11.13 -9.75
CA PRO A 338 23.68 11.98 -8.62
C PRO A 338 22.46 12.30 -7.73
N ALA A 339 22.69 12.38 -6.40
CA ALA A 339 21.70 12.89 -5.44
C ALA A 339 22.38 13.83 -4.46
N SER A 340 21.72 14.90 -4.06
CA SER A 340 22.32 15.87 -3.13
C SER A 340 21.31 16.37 -2.11
N PHE A 341 21.81 16.63 -0.88
CA PHE A 341 21.05 17.20 0.22
C PHE A 341 21.78 18.47 0.67
N ILE A 342 21.05 19.57 0.77
CA ILE A 342 21.60 20.86 1.19
C ILE A 342 21.13 21.11 2.60
N LEU A 343 22.09 21.33 3.51
CA LEU A 343 21.88 21.50 4.93
C LEU A 343 22.20 22.92 5.35
N ASP A 344 21.48 23.42 6.34
CA ASP A 344 21.87 24.64 7.05
C ASP A 344 22.95 24.34 8.12
N LYS A 345 23.31 25.37 8.88
CA LYS A 345 24.34 25.26 9.93
C LYS A 345 23.95 24.36 11.12
N GLU A 346 22.66 24.15 11.34
CA GLU A 346 22.11 23.23 12.33
C GLU A 346 22.02 21.78 11.81
N GLY A 347 22.33 21.53 10.52
CA GLY A 347 22.21 20.23 9.88
C GLY A 347 20.79 19.91 9.41
N ILE A 348 19.89 20.90 9.35
CA ILE A 348 18.54 20.71 8.82
C ILE A 348 18.60 20.70 7.29
N ILE A 349 17.94 19.73 6.66
CA ILE A 349 17.84 19.64 5.20
C ILE A 349 16.92 20.75 4.70
N ILE A 350 17.47 21.70 3.95
CA ILE A 350 16.73 22.85 3.40
C ILE A 350 16.41 22.71 1.92
N ALA A 351 17.03 21.77 1.22
CA ALA A 351 16.71 21.41 -0.16
C ALA A 351 17.31 20.06 -0.56
N LYS A 352 16.80 19.47 -1.62
CA LYS A 352 17.29 18.20 -2.21
C LYS A 352 17.50 18.36 -3.72
N ASN A 353 18.52 17.72 -4.27
CA ASN A 353 18.75 17.52 -5.70
C ASN A 353 18.86 18.81 -6.54
N LEU A 354 19.29 19.94 -5.95
CA LEU A 354 19.57 21.14 -6.69
C LEU A 354 20.86 20.99 -7.51
N ARG A 355 20.84 21.48 -8.76
CA ARG A 355 21.98 21.36 -9.71
C ARG A 355 22.09 22.62 -10.57
N GLY A 356 23.27 22.81 -11.16
CA GLY A 356 23.52 23.92 -12.06
C GLY A 356 23.19 25.26 -11.42
N ASN A 357 22.56 26.16 -12.18
CA ASN A 357 22.19 27.50 -11.71
C ASN A 357 21.16 27.51 -10.55
N ALA A 358 20.42 26.44 -10.32
CA ALA A 358 19.49 26.35 -9.19
C ALA A 358 20.23 26.21 -7.85
N LEU A 359 21.39 25.53 -7.85
CA LEU A 359 22.24 25.40 -6.68
C LEU A 359 22.86 26.78 -6.28
N ASP A 360 23.29 27.55 -7.25
CA ASP A 360 23.93 28.88 -7.01
C ASP A 360 22.96 29.93 -6.44
N LYS A 361 21.66 29.74 -6.58
CA LYS A 361 20.61 30.67 -6.15
C LYS A 361 20.05 30.38 -4.74
N LYS A 362 20.31 29.21 -4.20
CA LYS A 362 19.86 28.80 -2.87
C LYS A 362 20.89 29.20 -1.80
#